data_d7b98dc7bbdd38416dd967ac00174306
#
_entry.id   d7b98dc7bbdd38416dd967ac00174306
#
_cell.length_a   1.000
_cell.length_b   1.000
_cell.length_c   1.000
_cell.angle_alpha   90.00
_cell.angle_beta   90.00
_cell.angle_gamma   90.00
#
_symmetry.space_group_name_H-M   'P 1'
#
loop_
_entity.id
_entity.type
_entity.pdbx_description
1 polymer ?
#
loop_
_entity_poly.entity_id
_entity_poly.type
_entity_poly.pdbx_seq_one_letter_code
_entity_poly.pdbx_strand_id
1 'polypeptide(L)'
;MSITVTDADLEFMQKFIREAGSFSRSPGSPGERKGAEMAAEIMKSFSDEVKIEEFKLAPKAAFWWIKLVVPLFFVAIATFKVAPIVSALIMIFNIFLAVGEFVLYKKIIDPFMPKSVSQNAYGVINPEGEVKQTIIFAGHIDSPFQFNFIQWWGGRIYTILVALVLAVFVVFGLLSIANGVWAALGMLFPEQIQYAMPGFFNVIWIIVICFSPLAVLFFFFTTWIETPGCGDNLSAVAVALGVGHVLKKAKEEGGFFPKHTKVITMAFGA
;
A
#
# COMPACT_ATOMS: atom_id res chain seq x y z
N MET A 1 -7.50 32.90 -21.58
CA MET A 1 -7.69 33.30 -20.18
C MET A 1 -6.89 32.35 -19.33
N SER A 2 -6.05 32.84 -18.40
CA SER A 2 -5.25 32.04 -17.47
C SER A 2 -5.92 32.00 -16.10
N ILE A 3 -5.85 30.85 -15.43
CA ILE A 3 -6.21 30.76 -14.01
C ILE A 3 -4.98 31.21 -13.20
N THR A 4 -5.18 32.10 -12.25
CA THR A 4 -4.12 32.53 -11.32
C THR A 4 -4.45 32.02 -9.93
N VAL A 5 -3.53 31.22 -9.36
CA VAL A 5 -3.61 30.77 -7.96
C VAL A 5 -3.05 31.88 -7.07
N THR A 6 -3.77 32.26 -6.03
CA THR A 6 -3.41 33.31 -5.10
C THR A 6 -2.98 32.74 -3.74
N ASP A 7 -2.38 33.56 -2.88
CA ASP A 7 -2.02 33.15 -1.52
C ASP A 7 -3.25 32.72 -0.71
N ALA A 8 -4.42 33.32 -0.96
CA ALA A 8 -5.67 32.91 -0.33
C ALA A 8 -6.10 31.47 -0.73
N ASP A 9 -5.86 31.08 -2.00
CA ASP A 9 -6.14 29.73 -2.47
C ASP A 9 -5.16 28.72 -1.84
N LEU A 10 -3.91 29.11 -1.62
CA LEU A 10 -2.92 28.30 -0.89
C LEU A 10 -3.30 28.15 0.58
N GLU A 11 -3.76 29.23 1.21
CA GLU A 11 -4.22 29.18 2.60
C GLU A 11 -5.46 28.31 2.79
N PHE A 12 -6.40 28.32 1.84
CA PHE A 12 -7.54 27.39 1.80
C PHE A 12 -7.09 25.92 1.85
N MET A 13 -6.13 25.54 1.00
CA MET A 13 -5.58 24.18 0.97
C MET A 13 -4.84 23.82 2.27
N GLN A 14 -4.02 24.75 2.78
CA GLN A 14 -3.28 24.56 4.03
C GLN A 14 -4.21 24.44 5.25
N LYS A 15 -5.32 25.18 5.27
CA LYS A 15 -6.33 25.10 6.33
C LYS A 15 -6.89 23.68 6.41
N PHE A 16 -7.29 23.10 5.27
CA PHE A 16 -7.76 21.71 5.23
C PHE A 16 -6.72 20.72 5.76
N ILE A 17 -5.44 20.86 5.35
CA ILE A 17 -4.36 20.00 5.83
C ILE A 17 -4.18 20.14 7.35
N ARG A 18 -4.21 21.35 7.90
CA ARG A 18 -4.08 21.56 9.35
C ARG A 18 -5.24 20.95 10.14
N GLU A 19 -6.48 21.13 9.67
CA GLU A 19 -7.67 20.64 10.36
C GLU A 19 -7.78 19.10 10.27
N ALA A 20 -7.73 18.54 9.07
CA ALA A 20 -7.80 17.10 8.88
C ALA A 20 -6.54 16.36 9.37
N GLY A 21 -5.37 17.01 9.35
CA GLY A 21 -4.11 16.48 9.89
C GLY A 21 -3.99 16.52 11.41
N SER A 22 -4.96 17.10 12.13
CA SER A 22 -4.95 17.14 13.59
C SER A 22 -5.34 15.82 14.27
N PHE A 23 -5.82 14.83 13.50
CA PHE A 23 -6.22 13.51 13.97
C PHE A 23 -5.79 12.43 13.00
N SER A 24 -5.67 11.19 13.49
CA SER A 24 -5.39 10.02 12.67
C SER A 24 -6.62 9.63 11.84
N ARG A 25 -6.36 9.08 10.66
CA ARG A 25 -7.38 8.65 9.70
C ARG A 25 -7.05 7.27 9.12
N SER A 26 -6.63 6.35 9.99
CA SER A 26 -6.31 4.99 9.54
C SER A 26 -7.48 4.35 8.79
N PRO A 27 -7.21 3.48 7.80
CA PRO A 27 -8.23 2.87 6.95
C PRO A 27 -9.39 2.25 7.75
N GLY A 28 -10.62 2.59 7.41
CA GLY A 28 -11.83 2.10 8.06
C GLY A 28 -12.06 2.61 9.48
N SER A 29 -11.37 3.68 9.91
CA SER A 29 -11.52 4.29 11.23
C SER A 29 -12.58 5.41 11.24
N PRO A 30 -13.10 5.79 12.43
CA PRO A 30 -13.93 6.97 12.57
C PRO A 30 -13.24 8.28 12.12
N GLY A 31 -11.91 8.33 12.25
CA GLY A 31 -11.13 9.49 11.79
C GLY A 31 -11.09 9.59 10.26
N GLU A 32 -10.96 8.49 9.54
CA GLU A 32 -11.07 8.48 8.09
C GLU A 32 -12.45 8.98 7.63
N ARG A 33 -13.54 8.47 8.24
CA ARG A 33 -14.91 8.94 7.99
C ARG A 33 -15.03 10.44 8.19
N LYS A 34 -14.57 10.95 9.33
CA LYS A 34 -14.58 12.39 9.63
C LYS A 34 -13.82 13.20 8.58
N GLY A 35 -12.66 12.71 8.14
CA GLY A 35 -11.87 13.36 7.08
C GLY A 35 -12.61 13.42 5.74
N ALA A 36 -13.27 12.31 5.34
CA ALA A 36 -14.09 12.27 4.13
C ALA A 36 -15.29 13.18 4.19
N GLU A 37 -16.00 13.25 5.34
CA GLU A 37 -17.11 14.16 5.57
C GLU A 37 -16.67 15.64 5.52
N MET A 38 -15.50 15.96 6.08
CA MET A 38 -14.92 17.32 5.98
C MET A 38 -14.62 17.68 4.52
N ALA A 39 -14.03 16.77 3.75
CA ALA A 39 -13.76 16.98 2.32
C ALA A 39 -15.07 17.17 1.54
N ALA A 40 -16.08 16.33 1.79
CA ALA A 40 -17.40 16.44 1.15
C ALA A 40 -18.09 17.78 1.47
N GLU A 41 -18.01 18.25 2.72
CA GLU A 41 -18.58 19.57 3.09
C GLU A 41 -17.92 20.72 2.34
N ILE A 42 -16.60 20.68 2.19
CA ILE A 42 -15.86 21.64 1.38
C ILE A 42 -16.27 21.56 -0.10
N MET A 43 -16.41 20.35 -0.65
CA MET A 43 -16.83 20.15 -2.05
C MET A 43 -18.20 20.75 -2.36
N LYS A 44 -19.13 20.82 -1.39
CA LYS A 44 -20.44 21.46 -1.58
C LYS A 44 -20.33 22.95 -1.95
N SER A 45 -19.25 23.61 -1.59
CA SER A 45 -19.06 25.04 -1.90
C SER A 45 -18.78 25.31 -3.38
N PHE A 46 -18.31 24.30 -4.15
CA PHE A 46 -17.90 24.48 -5.56
C PHE A 46 -18.41 23.41 -6.54
N SER A 47 -19.00 22.32 -6.05
CA SER A 47 -19.49 21.23 -6.90
C SER A 47 -21.00 21.33 -7.12
N ASP A 48 -21.46 20.85 -8.28
CA ASP A 48 -22.89 20.74 -8.61
C ASP A 48 -23.55 19.57 -7.86
N GLU A 49 -22.77 18.51 -7.62
CA GLU A 49 -23.22 17.31 -6.92
C GLU A 49 -22.08 16.80 -6.01
N VAL A 50 -22.41 16.36 -4.79
CA VAL A 50 -21.45 15.73 -3.86
C VAL A 50 -22.01 14.42 -3.35
N LYS A 51 -21.18 13.37 -3.38
CA LYS A 51 -21.55 12.03 -2.89
C LYS A 51 -20.48 11.48 -1.96
N ILE A 52 -20.95 10.66 -1.02
CA ILE A 52 -20.10 9.76 -0.21
C ILE A 52 -20.57 8.34 -0.49
N GLU A 53 -19.64 7.50 -0.99
CA GLU A 53 -19.89 6.08 -1.29
C GLU A 53 -19.12 5.21 -0.31
N GLU A 54 -19.83 4.32 0.38
CA GLU A 54 -19.24 3.39 1.34
C GLU A 54 -18.86 2.07 0.68
N PHE A 55 -17.75 1.48 1.13
CA PHE A 55 -17.30 0.17 0.73
C PHE A 55 -16.64 -0.59 1.88
N LYS A 56 -16.59 -1.92 1.77
CA LYS A 56 -15.95 -2.77 2.77
C LYS A 56 -14.49 -3.04 2.41
N LEU A 57 -13.60 -2.96 3.41
CA LEU A 57 -12.19 -3.29 3.28
C LEU A 57 -11.70 -4.10 4.49
N ALA A 58 -10.52 -4.67 4.37
CA ALA A 58 -9.79 -5.32 5.46
C ALA A 58 -8.54 -4.48 5.79
N PRO A 59 -8.62 -3.51 6.72
CA PRO A 59 -7.59 -2.47 6.89
C PRO A 59 -6.20 -2.99 7.23
N LYS A 60 -6.13 -4.17 7.86
CA LYS A 60 -4.86 -4.78 8.27
C LYS A 60 -4.32 -5.81 7.28
N ALA A 61 -5.09 -6.20 6.25
CA ALA A 61 -4.69 -7.25 5.32
C ALA A 61 -3.42 -6.91 4.54
N ALA A 62 -3.28 -5.65 4.10
CA ALA A 62 -2.18 -5.19 3.25
C ALA A 62 -0.77 -5.56 3.73
N PHE A 63 -0.55 -5.70 5.05
CA PHE A 63 0.74 -6.07 5.63
C PHE A 63 0.68 -7.32 6.52
N TRP A 64 -0.50 -7.88 6.73
CA TRP A 64 -0.64 -9.03 7.63
C TRP A 64 0.04 -10.30 7.07
N TRP A 65 0.09 -10.44 5.75
CA TRP A 65 0.77 -11.55 5.09
C TRP A 65 2.24 -11.69 5.53
N ILE A 66 2.92 -10.58 5.88
CA ILE A 66 4.29 -10.59 6.41
C ILE A 66 4.36 -11.41 7.72
N LYS A 67 3.32 -11.32 8.56
CA LYS A 67 3.22 -12.07 9.82
C LYS A 67 3.12 -13.59 9.61
N LEU A 68 2.70 -14.03 8.42
CA LEU A 68 2.67 -15.43 8.04
C LEU A 68 3.96 -15.86 7.32
N VAL A 69 4.44 -15.05 6.39
CA VAL A 69 5.62 -15.36 5.57
C VAL A 69 6.89 -15.48 6.42
N VAL A 70 7.09 -14.60 7.41
CA VAL A 70 8.30 -14.61 8.24
C VAL A 70 8.44 -15.90 9.07
N PRO A 71 7.46 -16.37 9.85
CA PRO A 71 7.56 -17.66 10.53
C PRO A 71 7.76 -18.83 9.58
N LEU A 72 7.02 -18.87 8.46
CA LEU A 72 7.16 -19.92 7.46
C LEU A 72 8.56 -19.92 6.81
N PHE A 73 9.18 -18.76 6.63
CA PHE A 73 10.57 -18.67 6.17
C PHE A 73 11.53 -19.39 7.12
N PHE A 74 11.39 -19.23 8.45
CA PHE A 74 12.20 -19.96 9.44
C PHE A 74 11.92 -21.46 9.44
N VAL A 75 10.66 -21.87 9.25
CA VAL A 75 10.31 -23.30 9.09
C VAL A 75 10.97 -23.86 7.84
N ALA A 76 10.99 -23.12 6.73
CA ALA A 76 11.67 -23.53 5.52
C ALA A 76 13.20 -23.68 5.73
N ILE A 77 13.85 -22.76 6.46
CA ILE A 77 15.27 -22.87 6.84
C ILE A 77 15.53 -24.14 7.68
N ALA A 78 14.68 -24.40 8.66
CA ALA A 78 14.82 -25.57 9.54
C ALA A 78 14.64 -26.89 8.78
N THR A 79 13.71 -26.94 7.83
CA THR A 79 13.41 -28.14 7.02
C THR A 79 14.32 -28.34 5.82
N PHE A 80 15.13 -27.36 5.45
CA PHE A 80 15.94 -27.35 4.23
C PHE A 80 16.80 -28.58 4.03
N LYS A 81 17.42 -29.10 5.11
CA LYS A 81 18.31 -30.28 5.05
C LYS A 81 17.57 -31.59 5.28
N VAL A 82 16.60 -31.59 6.20
CA VAL A 82 15.95 -32.84 6.68
C VAL A 82 14.71 -33.21 5.86
N ALA A 83 14.08 -32.23 5.26
CA ALA A 83 12.88 -32.39 4.43
C ALA A 83 12.87 -31.37 3.27
N PRO A 84 13.79 -31.48 2.29
CA PRO A 84 14.01 -30.46 1.27
C PRO A 84 12.77 -30.18 0.41
N ILE A 85 11.92 -31.16 0.14
CA ILE A 85 10.66 -30.98 -0.58
C ILE A 85 9.70 -30.10 0.23
N VAL A 86 9.61 -30.31 1.55
CA VAL A 86 8.77 -29.48 2.44
C VAL A 86 9.27 -28.05 2.45
N SER A 87 10.60 -27.84 2.56
CA SER A 87 11.20 -26.50 2.48
C SER A 87 10.84 -25.80 1.16
N ALA A 88 10.95 -26.52 0.04
CA ALA A 88 10.60 -25.99 -1.28
C ALA A 88 9.11 -25.57 -1.38
N LEU A 89 8.20 -26.43 -0.93
CA LEU A 89 6.77 -26.14 -0.93
C LEU A 89 6.41 -24.91 -0.08
N ILE A 90 7.04 -24.79 1.11
CA ILE A 90 6.86 -23.61 1.97
C ILE A 90 7.36 -22.34 1.27
N MET A 91 8.52 -22.40 0.61
CA MET A 91 9.05 -21.22 -0.08
C MET A 91 8.24 -20.86 -1.32
N ILE A 92 7.73 -21.84 -2.07
CA ILE A 92 6.78 -21.59 -3.17
C ILE A 92 5.53 -20.88 -2.65
N PHE A 93 4.96 -21.33 -1.54
CA PHE A 93 3.81 -20.70 -0.91
C PHE A 93 4.12 -19.28 -0.42
N ASN A 94 5.27 -19.05 0.20
CA ASN A 94 5.72 -17.74 0.63
C ASN A 94 5.89 -16.77 -0.55
N ILE A 95 6.49 -17.23 -1.65
CA ILE A 95 6.64 -16.43 -2.88
C ILE A 95 5.26 -16.12 -3.48
N PHE A 96 4.36 -17.12 -3.52
CA PHE A 96 2.99 -16.93 -3.99
C PHE A 96 2.25 -15.84 -3.20
N LEU A 97 2.33 -15.86 -1.86
CA LEU A 97 1.73 -14.83 -1.02
C LEU A 97 2.37 -13.46 -1.25
N ALA A 98 3.71 -13.38 -1.23
CA ALA A 98 4.41 -12.12 -1.40
C ALA A 98 4.14 -11.48 -2.77
N VAL A 99 4.18 -12.27 -3.84
CA VAL A 99 3.88 -11.79 -5.20
C VAL A 99 2.38 -11.46 -5.32
N GLY A 100 1.50 -12.31 -4.82
CA GLY A 100 0.06 -12.10 -4.90
C GLY A 100 -0.38 -10.82 -4.19
N GLU A 101 0.00 -10.64 -2.93
CA GLU A 101 -0.42 -9.51 -2.11
C GLU A 101 0.29 -8.21 -2.48
N PHE A 102 1.63 -8.26 -2.64
CA PHE A 102 2.43 -7.03 -2.76
C PHE A 102 2.66 -6.59 -4.21
N VAL A 103 2.86 -7.53 -5.16
CA VAL A 103 3.16 -7.17 -6.55
C VAL A 103 1.89 -7.09 -7.40
N LEU A 104 0.99 -8.06 -7.23
CA LEU A 104 -0.23 -8.19 -8.04
C LEU A 104 -1.47 -7.58 -7.35
N TYR A 105 -1.34 -7.08 -6.13
CA TYR A 105 -2.43 -6.52 -5.33
C TYR A 105 -3.67 -7.43 -5.26
N LYS A 106 -3.43 -8.76 -5.16
CA LYS A 106 -4.50 -9.74 -4.98
C LYS A 106 -4.90 -9.80 -3.52
N LYS A 107 -6.20 -9.76 -3.25
CA LYS A 107 -6.76 -9.78 -1.89
C LYS A 107 -6.84 -11.22 -1.34
N ILE A 108 -5.67 -11.91 -1.22
CA ILE A 108 -5.59 -13.31 -0.79
C ILE A 108 -5.88 -13.44 0.71
N ILE A 109 -5.33 -12.53 1.51
CA ILE A 109 -5.49 -12.50 2.98
C ILE A 109 -6.79 -11.83 3.41
N ASP A 110 -7.33 -10.90 2.62
CA ASP A 110 -8.55 -10.14 2.91
C ASP A 110 -9.73 -10.99 3.41
N PRO A 111 -10.05 -12.17 2.83
CA PRO A 111 -11.19 -12.99 3.28
C PRO A 111 -11.08 -13.46 4.72
N PHE A 112 -9.84 -13.56 5.25
CA PHE A 112 -9.56 -14.07 6.59
C PHE A 112 -9.43 -12.96 7.64
N MET A 113 -9.52 -11.68 7.21
CA MET A 113 -9.31 -10.54 8.09
C MET A 113 -10.62 -9.85 8.47
N PRO A 114 -10.68 -9.24 9.67
CA PRO A 114 -11.82 -8.41 10.07
C PRO A 114 -12.06 -7.29 9.06
N LYS A 115 -13.34 -7.07 8.73
CA LYS A 115 -13.77 -6.03 7.81
C LYS A 115 -14.16 -4.76 8.56
N SER A 116 -13.87 -3.61 7.93
CA SER A 116 -14.35 -2.29 8.28
C SER A 116 -15.04 -1.64 7.09
N VAL A 117 -15.68 -0.49 7.32
CA VAL A 117 -16.28 0.32 6.26
C VAL A 117 -15.38 1.55 6.04
N SER A 118 -14.99 1.76 4.81
CA SER A 118 -14.34 2.98 4.32
C SER A 118 -15.27 3.71 3.35
N GLN A 119 -14.90 4.91 2.92
CA GLN A 119 -15.72 5.72 2.04
C GLN A 119 -14.90 6.56 1.07
N ASN A 120 -15.49 6.78 -0.11
CA ASN A 120 -15.02 7.74 -1.08
C ASN A 120 -15.94 8.97 -1.04
N ALA A 121 -15.38 10.16 -0.86
CA ALA A 121 -16.10 11.41 -1.00
C ALA A 121 -15.71 12.08 -2.32
N TYR A 122 -16.67 12.46 -3.15
CA TYR A 122 -16.37 13.15 -4.40
C TYR A 122 -17.39 14.21 -4.75
N GLY A 123 -16.89 15.26 -5.41
CA GLY A 123 -17.68 16.37 -5.94
C GLY A 123 -17.57 16.42 -7.45
N VAL A 124 -18.71 16.63 -8.12
CA VAL A 124 -18.80 16.71 -9.58
C VAL A 124 -19.01 18.17 -9.97
N ILE A 125 -18.19 18.65 -10.91
CA ILE A 125 -18.30 19.97 -11.54
C ILE A 125 -18.59 19.72 -13.02
N ASN A 126 -19.81 20.08 -13.45
CA ASN A 126 -20.23 19.89 -14.82
C ASN A 126 -19.71 21.04 -15.72
N PRO A 127 -19.36 20.75 -16.98
CA PRO A 127 -18.99 21.78 -17.93
C PRO A 127 -20.20 22.62 -18.37
N GLU A 128 -19.94 23.75 -19.03
CA GLU A 128 -21.01 24.59 -19.57
C GLU A 128 -21.76 23.93 -20.74
N GLY A 129 -21.10 23.08 -21.51
CA GLY A 129 -21.67 22.38 -22.67
C GLY A 129 -21.70 20.87 -22.49
N GLU A 130 -21.89 20.16 -23.60
CA GLU A 130 -21.91 18.71 -23.63
C GLU A 130 -20.59 18.11 -23.14
N VAL A 131 -20.67 17.07 -22.26
CA VAL A 131 -19.50 16.37 -21.72
C VAL A 131 -18.83 15.54 -22.83
N LYS A 132 -17.60 15.87 -23.16
CA LYS A 132 -16.77 15.13 -24.12
C LYS A 132 -15.66 14.32 -23.41
N GLN A 133 -15.26 14.75 -22.22
CA GLN A 133 -14.24 14.07 -21.41
C GLN A 133 -14.47 14.30 -19.92
N THR A 134 -13.86 13.46 -19.10
CA THR A 134 -13.87 13.59 -17.64
C THR A 134 -12.43 13.57 -17.12
N ILE A 135 -12.11 14.50 -16.23
CA ILE A 135 -10.84 14.54 -15.50
C ILE A 135 -11.16 14.37 -14.01
N ILE A 136 -10.39 13.52 -13.35
CA ILE A 136 -10.50 13.28 -11.90
C ILE A 136 -9.22 13.77 -11.22
N PHE A 137 -9.36 14.68 -10.26
CA PHE A 137 -8.32 15.08 -9.34
C PHE A 137 -8.60 14.40 -8.00
N ALA A 138 -7.68 13.55 -7.57
CA ALA A 138 -7.90 12.69 -6.43
C ALA A 138 -6.70 12.61 -5.49
N GLY A 139 -6.97 12.39 -4.21
CA GLY A 139 -6.00 11.98 -3.20
C GLY A 139 -6.65 11.04 -2.22
N HIS A 140 -5.87 10.18 -1.55
CA HIS A 140 -6.45 9.33 -0.51
C HIS A 140 -6.53 10.07 0.83
N ILE A 141 -7.67 9.89 1.50
CA ILE A 141 -7.98 10.58 2.76
C ILE A 141 -7.46 9.85 3.98
N ASP A 142 -7.28 8.53 3.88
CA ASP A 142 -6.73 7.74 4.96
C ASP A 142 -5.27 8.09 5.25
N SER A 143 -4.82 7.75 6.45
CA SER A 143 -3.45 7.92 6.90
C SER A 143 -2.78 6.56 7.13
N PRO A 144 -1.49 6.42 6.81
CA PRO A 144 -0.78 5.16 7.00
C PRO A 144 -0.60 4.83 8.49
N PHE A 145 -0.44 3.53 8.77
CA PHE A 145 0.14 3.11 10.04
C PHE A 145 1.64 3.42 10.08
N GLN A 146 2.18 3.59 11.27
CA GLN A 146 3.60 3.91 11.46
C GLN A 146 4.50 2.77 10.94
N PHE A 147 5.45 3.13 10.08
CA PHE A 147 6.55 2.25 9.66
C PHE A 147 7.73 2.44 10.60
N ASN A 148 7.99 1.44 11.46
CA ASN A 148 9.00 1.54 12.52
C ASN A 148 10.39 1.88 12.00
N PHE A 149 10.83 1.24 10.92
CA PHE A 149 12.21 1.41 10.45
C PHE A 149 12.47 2.78 9.83
N ILE A 150 11.45 3.37 9.18
CA ILE A 150 11.54 4.76 8.69
C ILE A 150 11.62 5.70 9.88
N GLN A 151 10.81 5.46 10.91
CA GLN A 151 10.77 6.27 12.12
C GLN A 151 12.08 6.21 12.92
N TRP A 152 12.70 5.02 13.01
CA TRP A 152 13.90 4.84 13.86
C TRP A 152 15.20 5.18 13.14
N TRP A 153 15.31 4.86 11.85
CA TRP A 153 16.59 4.89 11.12
C TRP A 153 16.56 5.73 9.84
N GLY A 154 15.39 6.27 9.48
CA GLY A 154 15.21 7.05 8.26
C GLY A 154 15.14 6.22 6.98
N GLY A 155 14.73 6.89 5.90
CA GLY A 155 14.41 6.22 4.64
C GLY A 155 15.57 5.48 3.97
N ARG A 156 16.82 5.99 4.12
CA ARG A 156 17.99 5.35 3.48
C ARG A 156 18.30 3.99 4.09
N ILE A 157 18.36 3.90 5.43
CA ILE A 157 18.63 2.63 6.13
C ILE A 157 17.48 1.66 5.90
N TYR A 158 16.25 2.16 5.95
CA TYR A 158 15.06 1.38 5.59
C TYR A 158 15.18 0.73 4.21
N THR A 159 15.55 1.48 3.16
CA THR A 159 15.68 0.95 1.80
C THR A 159 16.75 -0.15 1.72
N ILE A 160 17.91 0.05 2.36
CA ILE A 160 18.98 -0.94 2.40
C ILE A 160 18.52 -2.21 3.10
N LEU A 161 17.85 -2.08 4.25
CA LEU A 161 17.35 -3.21 5.03
C LEU A 161 16.32 -4.03 4.25
N VAL A 162 15.36 -3.34 3.61
CA VAL A 162 14.34 -3.99 2.76
C VAL A 162 15.01 -4.74 1.62
N ALA A 163 15.93 -4.10 0.90
CA ALA A 163 16.64 -4.73 -0.22
C ALA A 163 17.43 -5.97 0.22
N LEU A 164 18.12 -5.90 1.37
CA LEU A 164 18.89 -7.01 1.91
C LEU A 164 18.00 -8.20 2.30
N VAL A 165 16.89 -7.95 3.02
CA VAL A 165 15.96 -9.01 3.41
C VAL A 165 15.30 -9.65 2.20
N LEU A 166 14.90 -8.85 1.20
CA LEU A 166 14.35 -9.39 -0.05
C LEU A 166 15.39 -10.24 -0.80
N ALA A 167 16.66 -9.80 -0.86
CA ALA A 167 17.73 -10.57 -1.49
C ALA A 167 17.91 -11.93 -0.80
N VAL A 168 17.98 -11.97 0.54
CA VAL A 168 18.08 -13.21 1.32
C VAL A 168 16.87 -14.11 1.08
N PHE A 169 15.66 -13.55 1.05
CA PHE A 169 14.43 -14.29 0.80
C PHE A 169 14.40 -14.90 -0.60
N VAL A 170 14.77 -14.14 -1.64
CA VAL A 170 14.82 -14.64 -3.03
C VAL A 170 15.90 -15.70 -3.21
N VAL A 171 17.11 -15.44 -2.73
CA VAL A 171 18.23 -16.41 -2.82
C VAL A 171 17.86 -17.71 -2.14
N PHE A 172 17.33 -17.66 -0.94
CA PHE A 172 16.92 -18.85 -0.21
C PHE A 172 15.73 -19.55 -0.87
N GLY A 173 14.79 -18.81 -1.42
CA GLY A 173 13.65 -19.35 -2.17
C GLY A 173 14.11 -20.19 -3.36
N LEU A 174 14.98 -19.63 -4.20
CA LEU A 174 15.56 -20.34 -5.34
C LEU A 174 16.36 -21.58 -4.91
N LEU A 175 17.17 -21.45 -3.85
CA LEU A 175 17.93 -22.54 -3.30
C LEU A 175 17.04 -23.68 -2.77
N SER A 176 15.99 -23.34 -2.02
CA SER A 176 15.03 -24.31 -1.48
C SER A 176 14.30 -25.06 -2.58
N ILE A 177 13.86 -24.35 -3.62
CA ILE A 177 13.17 -24.96 -4.77
C ILE A 177 14.14 -25.91 -5.50
N ALA A 178 15.37 -25.46 -5.78
CA ALA A 178 16.37 -26.30 -6.44
C ALA A 178 16.69 -27.56 -5.63
N ASN A 179 16.88 -27.42 -4.30
CA ASN A 179 17.14 -28.56 -3.41
C ASN A 179 15.94 -29.52 -3.33
N GLY A 180 14.72 -28.99 -3.25
CA GLY A 180 13.49 -29.78 -3.25
C GLY A 180 13.27 -30.56 -4.55
N VAL A 181 13.51 -29.92 -5.70
CA VAL A 181 13.45 -30.56 -7.01
C VAL A 181 14.51 -31.68 -7.12
N TRP A 182 15.75 -31.40 -6.68
CA TRP A 182 16.82 -32.38 -6.69
C TRP A 182 16.47 -33.60 -5.82
N ALA A 183 15.93 -33.38 -4.63
CA ALA A 183 15.46 -34.47 -3.76
C ALA A 183 14.30 -35.28 -4.36
N ALA A 184 13.35 -34.61 -5.01
CA ALA A 184 12.22 -35.24 -5.68
C ALA A 184 12.69 -36.13 -6.86
N LEU A 185 13.64 -35.64 -7.65
CA LEU A 185 14.23 -36.43 -8.74
C LEU A 185 14.96 -37.65 -8.21
N GLY A 186 15.71 -37.57 -7.10
CA GLY A 186 16.33 -38.71 -6.46
C GLY A 186 15.33 -39.76 -5.93
N MET A 187 14.12 -39.32 -5.51
CA MET A 187 13.05 -40.24 -5.13
C MET A 187 12.38 -40.93 -6.33
N LEU A 188 12.22 -40.21 -7.44
CA LEU A 188 11.57 -40.71 -8.66
C LEU A 188 12.50 -41.61 -9.48
N PHE A 189 13.78 -41.34 -9.43
CA PHE A 189 14.84 -42.06 -10.25
C PHE A 189 16.00 -42.53 -9.37
N PRO A 190 15.74 -43.37 -8.35
CA PRO A 190 16.75 -43.74 -7.34
C PRO A 190 17.96 -44.52 -7.93
N GLU A 191 17.79 -45.20 -9.08
CA GLU A 191 18.85 -45.90 -9.75
C GLU A 191 19.81 -44.95 -10.51
N GLN A 192 19.32 -43.83 -11.00
CA GLN A 192 20.05 -42.83 -11.79
C GLN A 192 20.53 -41.65 -10.97
N ILE A 193 19.81 -41.31 -9.93
CA ILE A 193 20.06 -40.10 -9.11
C ILE A 193 20.11 -40.49 -7.65
N GLN A 194 21.32 -40.53 -7.10
CA GLN A 194 21.49 -40.61 -5.65
C GLN A 194 21.43 -39.20 -5.09
N TYR A 195 20.36 -38.91 -4.32
CA TYR A 195 20.24 -37.58 -3.68
C TYR A 195 21.37 -37.38 -2.69
N ALA A 196 22.20 -36.38 -2.96
CA ALA A 196 23.15 -35.83 -2.00
C ALA A 196 23.13 -34.31 -2.15
N MET A 197 22.98 -33.59 -1.04
CA MET A 197 22.92 -32.14 -1.09
C MET A 197 24.28 -31.56 -1.54
N PRO A 198 24.33 -30.79 -2.62
CA PRO A 198 25.58 -30.20 -3.11
C PRO A 198 26.27 -29.34 -2.04
N GLY A 199 27.60 -29.42 -1.96
CA GLY A 199 28.38 -28.73 -0.94
C GLY A 199 28.14 -27.21 -0.93
N PHE A 200 28.00 -26.59 -2.10
CA PHE A 200 27.73 -25.15 -2.18
C PHE A 200 26.35 -24.76 -1.61
N PHE A 201 25.35 -25.66 -1.59
CA PHE A 201 24.07 -25.42 -0.94
C PHE A 201 24.22 -25.23 0.57
N ASN A 202 25.17 -26.01 1.18
CA ASN A 202 25.50 -25.82 2.59
C ASN A 202 26.06 -24.43 2.88
N VAL A 203 26.96 -23.95 2.02
CA VAL A 203 27.57 -22.62 2.20
C VAL A 203 26.50 -21.53 2.13
N ILE A 204 25.65 -21.56 1.09
CA ILE A 204 24.58 -20.58 0.93
C ILE A 204 23.58 -20.68 2.10
N TRP A 205 23.22 -21.88 2.53
CA TRP A 205 22.31 -22.08 3.67
C TRP A 205 22.88 -21.50 4.97
N ILE A 206 24.19 -21.66 5.22
CA ILE A 206 24.86 -21.05 6.39
C ILE A 206 24.78 -19.50 6.27
N ILE A 207 25.07 -18.93 5.10
CA ILE A 207 24.94 -17.49 4.86
C ILE A 207 23.51 -17.03 5.15
N VAL A 208 22.50 -17.74 4.63
CA VAL A 208 21.08 -17.44 4.89
C VAL A 208 20.77 -17.47 6.38
N ILE A 209 21.26 -18.47 7.12
CA ILE A 209 21.09 -18.51 8.58
C ILE A 209 21.68 -17.28 9.26
N CYS A 210 22.90 -16.88 8.86
CA CYS A 210 23.55 -15.69 9.45
C CYS A 210 22.75 -14.40 9.20
N PHE A 211 22.09 -14.28 8.06
CA PHE A 211 21.27 -13.11 7.71
C PHE A 211 19.78 -13.25 8.09
N SER A 212 19.30 -14.45 8.40
CA SER A 212 17.89 -14.71 8.74
C SER A 212 17.37 -13.89 9.92
N PRO A 213 18.16 -13.51 10.95
CA PRO A 213 17.66 -12.61 12.01
C PRO A 213 17.12 -11.29 11.50
N LEU A 214 17.59 -10.80 10.34
CA LEU A 214 17.05 -9.62 9.69
C LEU A 214 15.59 -9.80 9.27
N ALA A 215 15.16 -11.02 8.94
CA ALA A 215 13.76 -11.32 8.63
C ALA A 215 12.84 -11.13 9.84
N VAL A 216 13.36 -11.32 11.09
CA VAL A 216 12.60 -11.03 12.32
C VAL A 216 12.24 -9.56 12.40
N LEU A 217 13.11 -8.67 11.92
CA LEU A 217 12.82 -7.24 11.89
C LEU A 217 11.58 -6.96 11.01
N PHE A 218 11.40 -7.70 9.93
CA PHE A 218 10.20 -7.56 9.08
C PHE A 218 8.90 -7.93 9.78
N PHE A 219 8.96 -8.79 10.80
CA PHE A 219 7.80 -9.05 11.64
C PHE A 219 7.31 -7.79 12.36
N PHE A 220 8.22 -6.85 12.62
CA PHE A 220 7.96 -5.54 13.24
C PHE A 220 7.98 -4.39 12.23
N PHE A 221 7.86 -4.69 10.93
CA PHE A 221 7.92 -3.72 9.85
C PHE A 221 6.89 -2.60 10.01
N THR A 222 5.63 -2.97 10.25
CA THR A 222 4.57 -2.04 10.57
C THR A 222 4.05 -2.27 11.97
N THR A 223 3.66 -1.19 12.64
CA THR A 223 2.79 -1.24 13.81
C THR A 223 1.36 -0.97 13.41
N TRP A 224 0.46 -1.08 14.38
CA TRP A 224 -0.92 -0.59 14.25
C TRP A 224 -1.08 0.77 14.95
N ILE A 225 0.02 1.51 15.13
CA ILE A 225 0.01 2.88 15.62
C ILE A 225 -0.43 3.77 14.47
N GLU A 226 -1.51 4.49 14.70
CA GLU A 226 -2.08 5.41 13.75
C GLU A 226 -1.25 6.69 13.66
N THR A 227 -1.15 7.26 12.46
CA THR A 227 -0.43 8.51 12.20
C THR A 227 -1.34 9.58 11.63
N PRO A 228 -0.99 10.88 11.77
CA PRO A 228 -1.77 11.96 11.15
C PRO A 228 -1.69 11.99 9.62
N GLY A 229 -0.62 11.47 8.99
CA GLY A 229 -0.48 11.33 7.55
C GLY A 229 -0.70 12.62 6.73
N CYS A 230 -0.15 13.76 7.17
CA CYS A 230 -0.37 15.04 6.47
C CYS A 230 0.27 15.07 5.07
N GLY A 231 1.49 14.53 4.94
CA GLY A 231 2.18 14.42 3.65
C GLY A 231 1.63 13.28 2.79
N ASP A 232 1.20 12.18 3.44
CA ASP A 232 0.69 10.97 2.80
C ASP A 232 -0.72 10.64 3.37
N ASN A 233 -1.87 11.07 2.71
CA ASN A 233 -1.83 11.85 1.47
C ASN A 233 -2.80 13.06 1.50
N LEU A 234 -2.99 13.74 2.64
CA LEU A 234 -3.84 14.93 2.71
C LEU A 234 -3.41 16.04 1.75
N SER A 235 -2.11 16.13 1.42
CA SER A 235 -1.61 17.11 0.47
C SER A 235 -2.27 16.96 -0.91
N ALA A 236 -2.43 15.73 -1.40
CA ALA A 236 -3.11 15.48 -2.68
C ALA A 236 -4.61 15.77 -2.60
N VAL A 237 -5.28 15.42 -1.48
CA VAL A 237 -6.69 15.78 -1.26
C VAL A 237 -6.85 17.30 -1.24
N ALA A 238 -5.98 18.04 -0.55
CA ALA A 238 -6.01 19.49 -0.50
C ALA A 238 -5.86 20.12 -1.89
N VAL A 239 -4.96 19.57 -2.73
CA VAL A 239 -4.80 20.02 -4.13
C VAL A 239 -6.07 19.72 -4.93
N ALA A 240 -6.67 18.54 -4.79
CA ALA A 240 -7.93 18.21 -5.46
C ALA A 240 -9.07 19.19 -5.08
N LEU A 241 -9.21 19.49 -3.79
CA LEU A 241 -10.17 20.51 -3.31
C LEU A 241 -9.83 21.90 -3.83
N GLY A 242 -8.54 22.27 -3.85
CA GLY A 242 -8.04 23.54 -4.37
C GLY A 242 -8.38 23.73 -5.85
N VAL A 243 -8.29 22.69 -6.67
CA VAL A 243 -8.70 22.73 -8.10
C VAL A 243 -10.19 23.10 -8.21
N GLY A 244 -11.06 22.45 -7.43
CA GLY A 244 -12.49 22.75 -7.45
C GLY A 244 -12.79 24.19 -7.01
N HIS A 245 -12.14 24.63 -5.92
CA HIS A 245 -12.27 25.99 -5.39
C HIS A 245 -11.84 27.05 -6.42
N VAL A 246 -10.67 26.87 -7.05
CA VAL A 246 -10.14 27.83 -8.05
C VAL A 246 -10.98 27.85 -9.32
N LEU A 247 -11.49 26.69 -9.78
CA LEU A 247 -12.40 26.64 -10.91
C LEU A 247 -13.70 27.39 -10.66
N LYS A 248 -14.29 27.25 -9.46
CA LYS A 248 -15.49 27.99 -9.07
C LYS A 248 -15.27 29.50 -9.05
N LYS A 249 -14.19 29.94 -8.40
CA LYS A 249 -13.77 31.33 -8.36
C LYS A 249 -13.56 31.91 -9.77
N ALA A 250 -12.83 31.20 -10.63
CA ALA A 250 -12.61 31.64 -12.00
C ALA A 250 -13.90 31.76 -12.81
N LYS A 251 -14.88 30.87 -12.59
CA LYS A 251 -16.22 30.98 -13.20
C LYS A 251 -16.94 32.25 -12.75
N GLU A 252 -16.93 32.54 -11.45
CA GLU A 252 -17.58 33.71 -10.87
C GLU A 252 -16.97 35.03 -11.33
N GLU A 253 -15.66 35.04 -11.57
CA GLU A 253 -14.92 36.20 -12.10
C GLU A 253 -15.02 36.34 -13.64
N GLY A 254 -15.77 35.47 -14.32
CA GLY A 254 -15.88 35.45 -15.79
C GLY A 254 -14.60 34.99 -16.50
N GLY A 255 -13.75 34.26 -15.78
CA GLY A 255 -12.48 33.68 -16.25
C GLY A 255 -12.65 32.35 -16.97
N PHE A 256 -11.63 31.46 -16.79
CA PHE A 256 -11.65 30.14 -17.39
C PHE A 256 -12.61 29.21 -16.67
N PHE A 257 -13.49 28.54 -17.44
CA PHE A 257 -14.27 27.41 -16.95
C PHE A 257 -14.35 26.32 -18.04
N PRO A 258 -14.36 25.03 -17.68
CA PRO A 258 -14.39 23.93 -18.65
C PRO A 258 -15.67 23.96 -19.51
N LYS A 259 -15.53 23.96 -20.86
CA LYS A 259 -16.68 23.92 -21.76
C LYS A 259 -17.23 22.53 -22.03
N HIS A 260 -16.34 21.53 -22.08
CA HIS A 260 -16.68 20.16 -22.46
C HIS A 260 -16.05 19.10 -21.53
N THR A 261 -15.37 19.52 -20.46
CA THR A 261 -14.67 18.63 -19.52
C THR A 261 -15.42 18.62 -18.19
N LYS A 262 -15.99 17.47 -17.84
CA LYS A 262 -16.45 17.22 -16.49
C LYS A 262 -15.25 17.09 -15.56
N VAL A 263 -15.26 17.78 -14.44
CA VAL A 263 -14.20 17.68 -13.41
C VAL A 263 -14.78 17.00 -12.19
N ILE A 264 -14.06 16.02 -11.68
CA ILE A 264 -14.38 15.35 -10.41
C ILE A 264 -13.22 15.60 -9.45
N THR A 265 -13.53 16.14 -8.27
CA THR A 265 -12.60 16.22 -7.15
C THR A 265 -12.92 15.11 -6.16
N MET A 266 -11.93 14.35 -5.71
CA MET A 266 -12.17 13.14 -4.94
C MET A 266 -11.19 12.97 -3.79
N ALA A 267 -11.73 12.66 -2.62
CA ALA A 267 -11.02 12.15 -1.45
C ALA A 267 -11.44 10.68 -1.28
N PHE A 268 -10.59 9.75 -1.70
CA PHE A 268 -10.92 8.34 -1.64
C PHE A 268 -10.33 7.67 -0.39
N GLY A 269 -11.02 6.67 0.13
CA GLY A 269 -10.54 5.80 1.19
C GLY A 269 -9.56 4.74 0.66
N ALA A 270 -8.89 4.03 1.56
CA ALA A 270 -7.91 2.99 1.22
C ALA A 270 -8.55 1.72 0.67
#